data_88e4c12e726b4461bcc888bf89aca378
#
_entry.id   88e4c12e726b4461bcc888bf89aca378
#
_cell.length_a   1.000
_cell.length_b   1.000
_cell.length_c   1.000
_cell.angle_alpha   90.00
_cell.angle_beta   90.00
_cell.angle_gamma   90.00
#
_symmetry.space_group_name_H-M   'P 1'
#
loop_
_entity.id
_entity.type
_entity.pdbx_description
1 polymer ?
#
loop_
_entity_poly.entity_id
_entity_poly.type
_entity_poly.pdbx_seq_one_letter_code
_entity_poly.pdbx_strand_id
1 'polypeptide(L)'
;MALISVASTAQSQDLMGFDRASFGSVVLSRTQAVGTDFQLESAVGLYNNEPIRNYGSDSVFAKIGRSVGRLDVLTDKGNFPCTAFIVSKKYILTNYHCSFGMLDNERVGATRIDGVQFVAGYTKTGIDEGTRRYTVTPTPVEFNAELDYAVLEVLGNPSEQYGELKLASLVPNDSAPFWIIGHPRGEGQRISREKCRASRLLTPLWQA
;
A
#
# COMPACT_ATOMS: atom_id res chain seq x y z
N MET A 1 5.69 31.47 -30.18
CA MET A 1 6.03 30.90 -28.85
C MET A 1 5.07 29.75 -28.62
N ALA A 2 5.51 28.51 -28.85
CA ALA A 2 4.66 27.32 -28.73
C ALA A 2 4.81 26.79 -27.31
N LEU A 3 3.73 26.82 -26.53
CA LEU A 3 3.63 26.18 -25.23
C LEU A 3 3.53 24.66 -25.45
N ILE A 4 4.59 23.93 -25.20
CA ILE A 4 4.57 22.48 -25.14
C ILE A 4 3.99 22.12 -23.75
N SER A 5 2.72 21.80 -23.70
CA SER A 5 2.09 21.17 -22.55
C SER A 5 2.65 19.75 -22.44
N VAL A 6 3.58 19.51 -21.52
CA VAL A 6 3.98 18.16 -21.13
C VAL A 6 2.88 17.63 -20.21
N ALA A 7 1.93 16.90 -20.78
CA ALA A 7 1.01 16.11 -19.99
C ALA A 7 1.85 15.05 -19.26
N SER A 8 1.98 15.19 -17.94
CA SER A 8 2.46 14.12 -17.08
C SER A 8 1.42 12.99 -17.17
N THR A 9 1.73 11.97 -17.94
CA THR A 9 0.95 10.73 -17.91
C THR A 9 1.20 10.12 -16.54
N ALA A 10 0.23 10.24 -15.64
CA ALA A 10 0.18 9.45 -14.44
C ALA A 10 0.35 7.99 -14.88
N GLN A 11 1.47 7.37 -14.53
CA GLN A 11 1.67 5.96 -14.84
C GLN A 11 0.59 5.20 -14.09
N SER A 12 -0.32 4.59 -14.85
CA SER A 12 -1.32 3.69 -14.32
C SER A 12 -0.59 2.60 -13.54
N GLN A 13 -0.73 2.61 -12.22
CA GLN A 13 -0.13 1.58 -11.38
C GLN A 13 -0.93 0.30 -11.55
N ASP A 14 -0.23 -0.80 -11.83
CA ASP A 14 -0.85 -2.11 -12.02
C ASP A 14 -1.24 -2.69 -10.66
N LEU A 15 -2.54 -2.70 -10.38
CA LEU A 15 -3.10 -3.32 -9.19
C LEU A 15 -3.41 -4.79 -9.46
N MET A 16 -2.98 -5.67 -8.58
CA MET A 16 -3.27 -7.10 -8.67
C MET A 16 -4.62 -7.41 -8.02
N GLY A 17 -5.57 -7.88 -8.83
CA GLY A 17 -6.89 -8.30 -8.36
C GLY A 17 -6.95 -9.78 -7.97
N PHE A 18 -7.74 -10.07 -6.95
CA PHE A 18 -8.04 -11.40 -6.44
C PHE A 18 -9.55 -11.62 -6.37
N ASP A 19 -9.95 -12.87 -6.17
CA ASP A 19 -11.35 -13.21 -5.97
C ASP A 19 -11.96 -12.40 -4.82
N ARG A 20 -13.19 -11.94 -5.00
CA ARG A 20 -13.94 -11.22 -3.97
C ARG A 20 -14.02 -12.00 -2.65
N ALA A 21 -14.11 -13.35 -2.73
CA ALA A 21 -14.09 -14.23 -1.57
C ALA A 21 -12.77 -14.21 -0.78
N SER A 22 -11.71 -13.66 -1.36
CA SER A 22 -10.41 -13.48 -0.70
C SER A 22 -10.36 -12.25 0.21
N PHE A 23 -11.41 -11.43 0.27
CA PHE A 23 -11.45 -10.23 1.10
C PHE A 23 -11.20 -10.56 2.57
N GLY A 24 -10.17 -9.94 3.15
CA GLY A 24 -9.72 -10.20 4.52
C GLY A 24 -9.07 -11.57 4.75
N SER A 25 -8.96 -12.43 3.74
CA SER A 25 -8.33 -13.73 3.84
C SER A 25 -6.81 -13.64 3.72
N VAL A 26 -6.08 -14.48 4.44
CA VAL A 26 -4.63 -14.66 4.25
C VAL A 26 -4.31 -15.57 3.06
N VAL A 27 -5.32 -16.28 2.54
CA VAL A 27 -5.24 -17.07 1.30
C VAL A 27 -5.94 -16.30 0.20
N LEU A 28 -5.17 -15.80 -0.75
CA LEU A 28 -5.67 -15.02 -1.88
C LEU A 28 -5.79 -15.93 -3.11
N SER A 29 -7.01 -16.15 -3.58
CA SER A 29 -7.29 -16.88 -4.80
C SER A 29 -7.42 -15.92 -5.97
N ARG A 30 -6.72 -16.19 -7.09
CA ARG A 30 -6.84 -15.39 -8.31
C ARG A 30 -8.14 -15.71 -9.01
N THR A 31 -8.84 -14.70 -9.50
CA THR A 31 -9.93 -14.89 -10.44
C THR A 31 -9.38 -15.17 -11.83
N GLN A 32 -9.99 -16.08 -12.55
CA GLN A 32 -9.73 -16.27 -13.99
C GLN A 32 -10.31 -15.13 -14.85
N ALA A 33 -11.12 -14.24 -14.25
CA ALA A 33 -11.93 -13.25 -14.98
C ALA A 33 -11.30 -11.85 -15.06
N VAL A 34 -10.28 -11.56 -14.28
CA VAL A 34 -9.55 -10.29 -14.43
C VAL A 34 -8.42 -10.56 -15.41
N GLY A 35 -8.53 -9.97 -16.60
CA GLY A 35 -7.76 -10.24 -17.81
C GLY A 35 -6.34 -10.76 -17.61
N THR A 36 -5.99 -11.75 -18.37
CA THR A 36 -4.74 -12.55 -18.32
C THR A 36 -3.45 -11.75 -18.58
N ASP A 37 -3.54 -10.42 -18.76
CA ASP A 37 -2.42 -9.53 -19.11
C ASP A 37 -1.97 -8.60 -17.96
N PHE A 38 -2.39 -8.85 -16.73
CA PHE A 38 -1.78 -8.15 -15.61
C PHE A 38 -0.33 -8.62 -15.46
N GLN A 39 0.56 -7.91 -16.13
CA GLN A 39 1.97 -8.00 -15.81
C GLN A 39 2.10 -7.66 -14.33
N LEU A 40 2.56 -8.63 -13.59
CA LEU A 40 3.03 -8.51 -12.23
C LEU A 40 3.73 -7.16 -12.08
N GLU A 41 3.48 -6.43 -10.99
CA GLU A 41 4.36 -5.33 -10.57
C GLU A 41 5.76 -5.75 -10.99
N SER A 42 6.29 -5.08 -12.01
CA SER A 42 7.56 -5.50 -12.59
C SER A 42 8.61 -5.30 -11.51
N ALA A 43 9.10 -6.39 -10.96
CA ALA A 43 10.29 -6.34 -10.12
C ALA A 43 11.43 -5.87 -11.03
N VAL A 44 11.69 -4.57 -11.02
CA VAL A 44 12.80 -3.98 -11.77
C VAL A 44 14.08 -4.38 -11.05
N GLY A 45 14.78 -5.36 -11.59
CA GLY A 45 16.05 -5.86 -11.06
C GLY A 45 15.90 -7.12 -10.18
N LEU A 46 16.96 -7.44 -9.44
CA LEU A 46 16.96 -8.55 -8.49
C LEU A 46 15.90 -8.28 -7.39
N TYR A 47 15.10 -9.27 -7.08
CA TYR A 47 14.05 -9.20 -6.05
C TYR A 47 14.68 -9.08 -4.65
N ASN A 48 15.00 -7.85 -4.24
CA ASN A 48 15.65 -7.53 -2.96
C ASN A 48 14.67 -7.40 -1.80
N ASN A 49 13.55 -8.08 -1.89
CA ASN A 49 12.45 -7.99 -0.97
C ASN A 49 12.41 -9.27 -0.12
N GLU A 50 12.64 -9.16 1.17
CA GLU A 50 12.71 -10.29 2.08
C GLU A 50 11.60 -10.27 3.14
N PRO A 51 11.18 -11.44 3.67
CA PRO A 51 10.17 -11.48 4.72
C PRO A 51 10.61 -10.71 5.95
N ILE A 52 9.74 -9.85 6.51
CA ILE A 52 10.04 -9.06 7.72
C ILE A 52 10.45 -9.94 8.90
N ARG A 53 9.93 -11.16 8.98
CA ARG A 53 10.22 -12.15 10.02
C ARG A 53 11.66 -12.68 10.04
N ASN A 54 12.45 -12.40 8.99
CA ASN A 54 13.89 -12.71 8.99
C ASN A 54 14.65 -11.86 10.02
N TYR A 55 14.00 -10.80 10.52
CA TYR A 55 14.50 -9.93 11.56
C TYR A 55 13.86 -10.29 12.91
N GLY A 56 14.67 -10.33 13.95
CA GLY A 56 14.16 -10.57 15.30
C GLY A 56 13.10 -9.54 15.71
N SER A 57 12.16 -9.94 16.56
CA SER A 57 11.04 -9.11 17.03
C SER A 57 11.47 -7.75 17.61
N ASP A 58 12.69 -7.70 18.16
CA ASP A 58 13.27 -6.50 18.78
C ASP A 58 14.02 -5.59 17.81
N SER A 59 14.19 -6.01 16.55
CA SER A 59 14.83 -5.19 15.52
C SER A 59 14.00 -3.92 15.24
N VAL A 60 14.67 -2.87 14.80
CA VAL A 60 13.99 -1.62 14.37
C VAL A 60 13.00 -1.88 13.25
N PHE A 61 13.31 -2.80 12.34
CA PHE A 61 12.46 -3.15 11.20
C PHE A 61 11.16 -3.82 11.66
N ALA A 62 11.25 -4.82 12.55
CA ALA A 62 10.08 -5.49 13.09
C ALA A 62 9.21 -4.54 13.92
N LYS A 63 9.83 -3.67 14.73
CA LYS A 63 9.09 -2.66 15.53
C LYS A 63 8.33 -1.69 14.66
N ILE A 64 8.95 -1.13 13.61
CA ILE A 64 8.29 -0.24 12.65
C ILE A 64 7.23 -1.01 11.85
N GLY A 65 7.55 -2.22 11.42
CA GLY A 65 6.64 -3.09 10.65
C GLY A 65 5.34 -3.41 11.39
N ARG A 66 5.31 -3.39 12.72
CA ARG A 66 4.06 -3.62 13.48
C ARG A 66 2.95 -2.66 13.11
N SER A 67 3.27 -1.40 12.82
CA SER A 67 2.30 -0.37 12.44
C SER A 67 1.93 -0.42 10.94
N VAL A 68 2.52 -1.31 10.15
CA VAL A 68 2.25 -1.49 8.73
C VAL A 68 1.37 -2.73 8.55
N GLY A 69 0.32 -2.62 7.75
CA GLY A 69 -0.61 -3.71 7.46
C GLY A 69 -1.02 -3.75 6.01
N ARG A 70 -1.65 -4.85 5.62
CA ARG A 70 -2.27 -4.99 4.31
C ARG A 70 -3.63 -4.30 4.33
N LEU A 71 -3.91 -3.55 3.29
CA LEU A 71 -5.21 -2.94 3.04
C LEU A 71 -5.91 -3.72 1.94
N ASP A 72 -7.00 -4.40 2.26
CA ASP A 72 -7.83 -5.08 1.28
C ASP A 72 -8.95 -4.14 0.84
N VAL A 73 -9.05 -3.88 -0.46
CA VAL A 73 -10.09 -3.05 -1.06
C VAL A 73 -10.99 -3.94 -1.91
N LEU A 74 -12.20 -4.19 -1.42
CA LEU A 74 -13.21 -4.97 -2.10
C LEU A 74 -14.00 -4.07 -3.05
N THR A 75 -14.02 -4.42 -4.32
CA THR A 75 -14.78 -3.73 -5.37
C THR A 75 -15.76 -4.68 -6.04
N ASP A 76 -16.58 -4.17 -6.96
CA ASP A 76 -17.42 -5.00 -7.82
C ASP A 76 -16.60 -5.92 -8.78
N LYS A 77 -15.31 -5.67 -8.96
CA LYS A 77 -14.42 -6.45 -9.85
C LYS A 77 -13.53 -7.46 -9.11
N GLY A 78 -13.28 -7.29 -7.82
CA GLY A 78 -12.39 -8.16 -7.08
C GLY A 78 -11.96 -7.57 -5.75
N ASN A 79 -11.05 -8.27 -5.08
CA ASN A 79 -10.30 -7.78 -3.92
C ASN A 79 -8.91 -7.34 -4.37
N PHE A 80 -8.52 -6.11 -4.04
CA PHE A 80 -7.24 -5.52 -4.42
C PHE A 80 -6.44 -5.19 -3.15
N PRO A 81 -5.45 -6.04 -2.80
CA PRO A 81 -4.60 -5.78 -1.66
C PRO A 81 -3.58 -4.67 -1.95
N CYS A 82 -3.45 -3.78 -1.01
CA CYS A 82 -2.49 -2.69 -0.94
C CYS A 82 -1.72 -2.73 0.38
N THR A 83 -0.92 -1.71 0.63
CA THR A 83 -0.27 -1.48 1.93
C THR A 83 -0.83 -0.21 2.55
N ALA A 84 -1.06 -0.23 3.86
CA ALA A 84 -1.35 0.96 4.65
C ALA A 84 -0.56 0.93 5.95
N PHE A 85 -0.42 2.08 6.61
CA PHE A 85 0.23 2.16 7.90
C PHE A 85 -0.51 3.10 8.86
N ILE A 86 -0.45 2.77 10.15
CA ILE A 86 -1.14 3.47 11.22
C ILE A 86 -0.41 4.79 11.50
N VAL A 87 -1.11 5.93 11.41
CA VAL A 87 -0.56 7.26 11.68
C VAL A 87 -1.16 7.92 12.93
N SER A 88 -2.27 7.37 13.43
CA SER A 88 -2.84 7.77 14.72
C SER A 88 -3.81 6.69 15.24
N LYS A 89 -4.47 6.95 16.38
CA LYS A 89 -5.37 6.00 17.03
C LYS A 89 -6.31 5.27 16.07
N LYS A 90 -6.90 5.99 15.13
CA LYS A 90 -7.91 5.47 14.21
C LYS A 90 -7.69 5.83 12.75
N TYR A 91 -6.53 6.38 12.40
CA TYR A 91 -6.24 6.75 11.02
C TYR A 91 -5.08 5.93 10.48
N ILE A 92 -5.27 5.48 9.25
CA ILE A 92 -4.22 4.84 8.44
C ILE A 92 -3.96 5.69 7.21
N LEU A 93 -2.71 5.66 6.73
CA LEU A 93 -2.29 6.30 5.49
C LEU A 93 -2.00 5.23 4.45
N THR A 94 -2.47 5.45 3.23
CA THR A 94 -2.24 4.62 2.05
C THR A 94 -2.10 5.49 0.80
N ASN A 95 -1.90 4.89 -0.36
CA ASN A 95 -1.92 5.61 -1.62
C ASN A 95 -3.36 5.94 -2.05
N TYR A 96 -3.55 7.05 -2.79
CA TYR A 96 -4.85 7.42 -3.35
C TYR A 96 -5.38 6.34 -4.30
N HIS A 97 -4.52 5.80 -5.17
CA HIS A 97 -4.90 4.72 -6.09
C HIS A 97 -5.31 3.41 -5.39
N CYS A 98 -5.02 3.26 -4.08
CA CYS A 98 -5.49 2.17 -3.20
C CYS A 98 -6.80 2.52 -2.46
N SER A 99 -7.46 3.61 -2.82
CA SER A 99 -8.74 4.06 -2.27
C SER A 99 -9.68 4.49 -3.40
N PHE A 100 -10.29 5.65 -3.36
CA PHE A 100 -11.17 6.14 -4.44
C PHE A 100 -10.48 6.23 -5.80
N GLY A 101 -9.17 6.51 -5.86
CA GLY A 101 -8.42 6.50 -7.10
C GLY A 101 -8.41 5.14 -7.82
N MET A 102 -8.78 4.07 -7.14
CA MET A 102 -8.98 2.76 -7.77
C MET A 102 -10.14 2.78 -8.78
N LEU A 103 -11.15 3.61 -8.55
CA LEU A 103 -12.30 3.76 -9.46
C LEU A 103 -11.94 4.53 -10.72
N ASP A 104 -10.86 5.32 -10.68
CA ASP A 104 -10.33 6.07 -11.82
C ASP A 104 -9.41 5.19 -12.69
N ASN A 105 -9.07 3.99 -12.23
CA ASN A 105 -8.16 3.08 -12.92
C ASN A 105 -8.92 2.24 -13.96
N GLU A 106 -8.80 2.59 -15.24
CA GLU A 106 -9.47 1.90 -16.35
C GLU A 106 -9.13 0.39 -16.43
N ARG A 107 -7.92 -0.01 -16.00
CA ARG A 107 -7.50 -1.42 -15.99
C ARG A 107 -8.22 -2.22 -14.91
N VAL A 108 -8.49 -1.62 -13.77
CA VAL A 108 -9.31 -2.22 -12.72
C VAL A 108 -10.78 -2.26 -13.18
N GLY A 109 -11.25 -1.18 -13.79
CA GLY A 109 -12.61 -1.05 -14.33
C GLY A 109 -13.69 -1.18 -13.24
N ALA A 110 -13.33 -0.93 -11.99
CA ALA A 110 -14.27 -0.97 -10.88
C ALA A 110 -15.18 0.26 -10.90
N THR A 111 -16.46 0.05 -10.56
CA THR A 111 -17.45 1.14 -10.51
C THR A 111 -17.81 1.55 -9.10
N ARG A 112 -17.48 0.71 -8.11
CA ARG A 112 -17.72 0.99 -6.69
C ARG A 112 -16.78 0.18 -5.78
N ILE A 113 -16.57 0.71 -4.58
CA ILE A 113 -15.91 0.03 -3.48
C ILE A 113 -17.02 -0.51 -2.57
N ASP A 114 -17.02 -1.84 -2.35
CA ASP A 114 -18.01 -2.54 -1.53
C ASP A 114 -17.55 -2.68 -0.07
N GLY A 115 -16.24 -2.58 0.19
CA GLY A 115 -15.68 -2.65 1.53
C GLY A 115 -14.18 -2.42 1.56
N VAL A 116 -13.68 -1.99 2.70
CA VAL A 116 -12.24 -1.83 2.94
C VAL A 116 -11.89 -2.43 4.29
N GLN A 117 -10.79 -3.16 4.35
CA GLN A 117 -10.33 -3.80 5.57
C GLN A 117 -8.82 -3.65 5.76
N PHE A 118 -8.41 -3.25 6.94
CA PHE A 118 -7.01 -3.20 7.34
C PHE A 118 -6.64 -4.49 8.09
N VAL A 119 -5.67 -5.24 7.55
CA VAL A 119 -5.18 -6.52 8.09
C VAL A 119 -3.84 -6.28 8.74
N ALA A 120 -3.83 -6.10 10.06
CA ALA A 120 -2.65 -5.87 10.87
C ALA A 120 -2.00 -7.20 11.33
N GLY A 121 -0.69 -7.20 11.56
CA GLY A 121 0.03 -8.37 12.09
C GLY A 121 0.23 -9.52 11.09
N TYR A 122 -0.12 -9.34 9.82
CA TYR A 122 0.04 -10.35 8.78
C TYR A 122 1.51 -10.42 8.30
N THR A 123 2.34 -11.19 9.01
CA THR A 123 3.79 -11.27 8.77
C THR A 123 4.23 -12.50 7.99
N LYS A 124 3.37 -13.52 7.86
CA LYS A 124 3.69 -14.79 7.18
C LYS A 124 2.60 -15.16 6.19
N THR A 125 2.98 -15.28 4.92
CA THR A 125 2.05 -15.63 3.84
C THR A 125 1.29 -16.90 4.13
N GLY A 126 -0.04 -16.84 4.02
CA GLY A 126 -0.95 -17.97 4.24
C GLY A 126 -1.20 -18.34 5.70
N ILE A 127 -0.62 -17.65 6.67
CA ILE A 127 -0.80 -17.91 8.10
C ILE A 127 -1.60 -16.78 8.74
N ASP A 128 -2.72 -17.12 9.33
CA ASP A 128 -3.67 -16.17 9.96
C ASP A 128 -3.36 -15.91 11.44
N GLU A 129 -2.57 -16.76 12.06
CA GLU A 129 -2.18 -16.59 13.45
C GLU A 129 -1.49 -15.25 13.70
N GLY A 130 -1.97 -14.51 14.69
CA GLY A 130 -1.46 -13.17 15.04
C GLY A 130 -2.03 -12.04 14.18
N THR A 131 -2.86 -12.33 13.17
CA THR A 131 -3.50 -11.27 12.37
C THR A 131 -4.75 -10.72 13.04
N ARG A 132 -4.99 -9.42 12.84
CA ARG A 132 -6.25 -8.76 13.22
C ARG A 132 -6.78 -7.94 12.06
N ARG A 133 -8.10 -7.94 11.94
CA ARG A 133 -8.81 -7.23 10.87
C ARG A 133 -9.63 -6.10 11.46
N TYR A 134 -9.50 -4.94 10.85
CA TYR A 134 -10.22 -3.74 11.21
C TYR A 134 -11.02 -3.28 9.99
N THR A 135 -12.31 -3.03 10.18
CA THR A 135 -13.12 -2.38 9.14
C THR A 135 -12.64 -0.95 8.95
N VAL A 136 -12.57 -0.52 7.71
CA VAL A 136 -12.14 0.81 7.32
C VAL A 136 -13.28 1.51 6.59
N THR A 137 -13.51 2.78 6.89
CA THR A 137 -14.46 3.61 6.15
C THR A 137 -13.93 3.83 4.73
N PRO A 138 -14.65 3.45 3.68
CA PRO A 138 -14.15 3.55 2.31
C PRO A 138 -13.83 4.98 1.86
N THR A 139 -14.62 5.95 2.34
CA THR A 139 -14.43 7.38 2.03
C THR A 139 -13.23 7.93 2.78
N PRO A 140 -12.18 8.43 2.09
CA PRO A 140 -11.06 9.09 2.74
C PRO A 140 -11.50 10.33 3.54
N VAL A 141 -10.90 10.54 4.71
CA VAL A 141 -11.09 11.79 5.46
C VAL A 141 -10.24 12.92 4.88
N GLU A 142 -9.16 12.56 4.22
CA GLU A 142 -8.26 13.45 3.48
C GLU A 142 -7.56 12.67 2.36
N PHE A 143 -7.33 13.32 1.23
CA PHE A 143 -6.57 12.72 0.13
C PHE A 143 -5.96 13.79 -0.78
N ASN A 144 -4.96 13.38 -1.54
CA ASN A 144 -4.43 14.15 -2.66
C ASN A 144 -4.07 13.18 -3.80
N ALA A 145 -4.74 13.35 -4.93
CA ALA A 145 -4.54 12.48 -6.09
C ALA A 145 -3.18 12.74 -6.78
N GLU A 146 -2.68 13.98 -6.77
CA GLU A 146 -1.41 14.35 -7.37
C GLU A 146 -0.22 13.80 -6.57
N LEU A 147 -0.30 13.86 -5.24
CA LEU A 147 0.69 13.30 -4.32
C LEU A 147 0.44 11.81 -4.01
N ASP A 148 -0.62 11.26 -4.56
CA ASP A 148 -1.01 9.85 -4.41
C ASP A 148 -1.09 9.39 -2.96
N TYR A 149 -1.79 10.13 -2.08
CA TYR A 149 -2.06 9.69 -0.73
C TYR A 149 -3.54 9.78 -0.35
N ALA A 150 -3.95 8.93 0.59
CA ALA A 150 -5.26 8.95 1.21
C ALA A 150 -5.17 8.57 2.69
N VAL A 151 -5.89 9.31 3.54
CA VAL A 151 -6.07 9.04 4.97
C VAL A 151 -7.45 8.42 5.17
N LEU A 152 -7.48 7.22 5.72
CA LEU A 152 -8.72 6.47 5.95
C LEU A 152 -8.97 6.29 7.45
N GLU A 153 -10.25 6.30 7.83
CA GLU A 153 -10.66 6.04 9.21
C GLU A 153 -10.89 4.54 9.44
N VAL A 154 -10.30 4.02 10.52
CA VAL A 154 -10.43 2.64 10.96
C VAL A 154 -11.45 2.57 12.11
N LEU A 155 -12.37 1.63 12.04
CA LEU A 155 -13.27 1.35 13.15
C LEU A 155 -12.51 0.56 14.22
N GLY A 156 -12.30 1.20 15.37
CA GLY A 156 -11.48 0.69 16.48
C GLY A 156 -10.21 1.50 16.70
N ASN A 157 -9.27 0.92 17.43
CA ASN A 157 -8.01 1.57 17.80
C ASN A 157 -6.82 0.63 17.51
N PRO A 158 -6.38 0.50 16.24
CA PRO A 158 -5.26 -0.38 15.90
C PRO A 158 -3.94 0.08 16.52
N SER A 159 -3.74 1.39 16.79
CA SER A 159 -2.48 1.89 17.33
C SER A 159 -2.19 1.38 18.75
N GLU A 160 -3.23 1.04 19.51
CA GLU A 160 -3.08 0.53 20.88
C GLU A 160 -2.27 -0.78 20.91
N GLN A 161 -2.46 -1.63 19.92
CA GLN A 161 -1.75 -2.91 19.82
C GLN A 161 -0.51 -2.85 18.93
N TYR A 162 -0.56 -2.08 17.85
CA TYR A 162 0.46 -2.10 16.79
C TYR A 162 1.34 -0.85 16.76
N GLY A 163 1.02 0.16 17.58
CA GLY A 163 1.71 1.46 17.55
C GLY A 163 1.32 2.30 16.34
N GLU A 164 1.94 3.44 16.22
CA GLU A 164 1.73 4.39 15.12
C GLU A 164 3.06 4.91 14.59
N LEU A 165 3.11 5.28 13.31
CA LEU A 165 4.26 5.91 12.67
C LEU A 165 4.09 7.42 12.66
N LYS A 166 5.13 8.14 13.05
CA LYS A 166 5.16 9.59 12.94
C LYS A 166 5.59 9.99 11.52
N LEU A 167 4.83 10.88 10.91
CA LEU A 167 5.22 11.46 9.63
C LEU A 167 6.43 12.36 9.83
N ALA A 168 7.44 12.21 8.98
CA ALA A 168 8.62 13.06 9.01
C ALA A 168 8.29 14.46 8.49
N SER A 169 8.80 15.49 9.16
CA SER A 169 8.67 16.89 8.73
C SER A 169 9.80 17.34 7.79
N LEU A 170 10.82 16.50 7.61
CA LEU A 170 12.00 16.81 6.80
C LEU A 170 12.09 15.88 5.60
N VAL A 171 12.41 16.44 4.46
CA VAL A 171 12.77 15.69 3.26
C VAL A 171 14.13 15.04 3.49
N PRO A 172 14.30 13.74 3.21
CA PRO A 172 15.58 13.07 3.35
C PRO A 172 16.63 13.69 2.41
N ASN A 173 17.89 13.67 2.85
CA ASN A 173 18.98 14.09 1.99
C ASN A 173 19.10 13.17 0.76
N ASP A 174 19.64 13.73 -0.33
CA ASP A 174 19.94 12.92 -1.51
C ASP A 174 20.86 11.75 -1.13
N SER A 175 20.59 10.59 -1.73
CA SER A 175 21.30 9.34 -1.44
C SER A 175 21.18 8.82 0.00
N ALA A 176 20.35 9.43 0.86
CA ALA A 176 20.08 8.88 2.19
C ALA A 176 19.52 7.45 2.06
N PRO A 177 20.04 6.48 2.82
CA PRO A 177 19.50 5.12 2.80
C PRO A 177 18.10 5.11 3.40
N PHE A 178 17.19 4.34 2.80
CA PHE A 178 15.87 4.08 3.35
C PHE A 178 15.44 2.64 3.07
N TRP A 179 14.33 2.23 3.66
CA TRP A 179 13.70 0.94 3.43
C TRP A 179 12.20 1.10 3.24
N ILE A 180 11.60 0.13 2.58
CA ILE A 180 10.15 0.07 2.33
C ILE A 180 9.64 -1.21 2.98
N ILE A 181 8.63 -1.08 3.85
CA ILE A 181 7.92 -2.21 4.44
C ILE A 181 6.50 -2.21 3.88
N GLY A 182 6.03 -3.38 3.45
CA GLY A 182 4.70 -3.48 2.85
C GLY A 182 4.26 -4.91 2.60
N HIS A 183 3.17 -5.04 1.84
CA HIS A 183 2.52 -6.30 1.50
C HIS A 183 2.43 -6.48 -0.04
N PRO A 184 3.58 -6.62 -0.73
CA PRO A 184 3.58 -6.78 -2.18
C PRO A 184 2.74 -7.98 -2.58
N ARG A 185 1.89 -7.80 -3.59
CA ARG A 185 0.98 -8.86 -4.09
C ARG A 185 0.05 -9.44 -3.02
N GLY A 186 -0.21 -8.71 -1.94
CA GLY A 186 -1.01 -9.20 -0.82
C GLY A 186 -0.34 -10.29 0.03
N GLU A 187 0.95 -10.54 -0.15
CA GLU A 187 1.74 -11.48 0.65
C GLU A 187 1.88 -11.03 2.11
N GLY A 188 2.38 -11.92 2.97
CA GLY A 188 2.85 -11.58 4.31
C GLY A 188 3.89 -10.48 4.24
N GLN A 189 3.99 -9.67 5.30
CA GLN A 189 4.81 -8.46 5.33
C GLN A 189 6.27 -8.69 4.91
N ARG A 190 6.75 -7.80 4.05
CA ARG A 190 8.10 -7.84 3.49
C ARG A 190 8.80 -6.49 3.63
N ILE A 191 10.13 -6.51 3.52
CA ILE A 191 10.98 -5.33 3.56
C ILE A 191 11.95 -5.31 2.38
N SER A 192 12.04 -4.17 1.70
CA SER A 192 13.07 -3.85 0.72
C SER A 192 14.00 -2.82 1.36
N ARG A 193 15.29 -3.14 1.54
CA ARG A 193 16.26 -2.26 2.19
C ARG A 193 17.57 -2.12 1.42
N GLU A 194 17.93 -3.12 0.62
CA GLU A 194 19.16 -3.08 -0.13
C GLU A 194 19.05 -2.13 -1.31
N LYS A 195 20.05 -1.27 -1.47
CA LYS A 195 20.13 -0.30 -2.57
C LYS A 195 19.00 0.73 -2.64
N CYS A 196 18.12 0.78 -1.61
CA CYS A 196 17.11 1.82 -1.54
C CYS A 196 17.75 3.13 -1.05
N ARG A 197 17.67 4.18 -1.86
CA ARG A 197 18.23 5.49 -1.54
C ARG A 197 17.28 6.58 -2.00
N ALA A 198 17.19 7.65 -1.20
CA ALA A 198 16.43 8.83 -1.57
C ALA A 198 17.09 9.48 -2.80
N SER A 199 16.27 9.98 -3.73
CA SER A 199 16.74 10.74 -4.88
C SER A 199 16.04 12.09 -4.92
N ARG A 200 16.82 13.16 -4.99
CA ARG A 200 16.34 14.53 -5.20
C ARG A 200 16.24 14.90 -6.68
N LEU A 201 16.53 13.98 -7.60
CA LEU A 201 16.53 14.24 -9.04
C LEU A 201 15.14 14.56 -9.61
N LEU A 202 14.10 14.39 -8.82
CA LEU A 202 12.78 14.95 -9.13
C LEU A 202 12.65 16.22 -8.31
N THR A 203 13.25 17.32 -8.75
CA THR A 203 12.76 18.66 -8.37
C THR A 203 11.30 18.69 -8.74
N PRO A 204 10.40 18.88 -7.77
CA PRO A 204 8.98 19.02 -8.09
C PRO A 204 8.84 20.19 -9.05
N LEU A 205 8.18 19.98 -10.18
CA LEU A 205 7.91 20.99 -11.22
C LEU A 205 7.12 22.21 -10.71
N TRP A 206 6.75 22.24 -9.44
CA TRP A 206 6.05 23.33 -8.76
C TRP A 206 6.98 24.38 -8.12
N GLN A 207 8.32 24.24 -8.23
CA GLN A 207 9.29 25.25 -7.78
C GLN A 207 9.93 26.06 -8.92
N ALA A 208 9.36 26.04 -10.13
CA ALA A 208 9.79 26.86 -11.25
C ALA A 208 8.83 28.02 -11.51
#